data_6961b02ce28deeb898af46fce17d296f
#
_entry.id   6961b02ce28deeb898af46fce17d296f
#
_cell.length_a   1.000
_cell.length_b   1.000
_cell.length_c   1.000
_cell.angle_alpha   90.00
_cell.angle_beta   90.00
_cell.angle_gamma   90.00
#
_symmetry.space_group_name_H-M   'P 1'
#
loop_
_entity.id
_entity.type
_entity.pdbx_description
1 polymer ?
#
loop_
_entity_poly.entity_id
_entity_poly.type
_entity_poly.pdbx_seq_one_letter_code
_entity_poly.pdbx_strand_id
1 'polypeptide(L)'
;MKKILLLLFFSFLLPKTYAQEYFPNNESVQNKTNNFTAFTNAKIYVTPTQVVEKGTLLIQNGKVIGVGTNISIPKNCTTINLDGRSIYPSFIDIYTSFGIEKPKG
;
A
#
# COMPACT_ATOMS: atom_id res chain seq x y z
N MET A 1 -63.84 9.41 -8.78
CA MET A 1 -63.05 8.54 -7.86
C MET A 1 -62.00 7.70 -8.56
N LYS A 2 -62.20 7.22 -9.77
CA LYS A 2 -61.21 6.42 -10.51
C LYS A 2 -59.94 7.22 -10.90
N LYS A 3 -60.03 8.53 -11.12
CA LYS A 3 -58.89 9.39 -11.48
C LYS A 3 -57.97 9.65 -10.31
N ILE A 4 -58.45 9.72 -9.08
CA ILE A 4 -57.67 9.91 -7.88
C ILE A 4 -56.89 8.63 -7.54
N LEU A 5 -57.51 7.47 -7.74
CA LEU A 5 -56.87 6.17 -7.53
C LEU A 5 -55.69 5.94 -8.50
N LEU A 6 -55.86 6.37 -9.77
CA LEU A 6 -54.82 6.29 -10.78
C LEU A 6 -53.64 7.21 -10.46
N LEU A 7 -53.89 8.38 -9.92
CA LEU A 7 -52.85 9.35 -9.52
C LEU A 7 -52.07 8.84 -8.31
N LEU A 8 -52.73 8.18 -7.39
CA LEU A 8 -52.11 7.55 -6.21
C LEU A 8 -51.25 6.35 -6.62
N PHE A 9 -51.68 5.58 -7.61
CA PHE A 9 -50.92 4.46 -8.14
C PHE A 9 -49.68 4.91 -8.90
N PHE A 10 -49.73 6.02 -9.62
CA PHE A 10 -48.61 6.60 -10.35
C PHE A 10 -47.55 7.18 -9.41
N SER A 11 -47.95 7.67 -8.24
CA SER A 11 -47.01 8.15 -7.20
C SER A 11 -46.15 7.04 -6.59
N PHE A 12 -46.63 5.79 -6.65
CA PHE A 12 -45.89 4.64 -6.12
C PHE A 12 -44.83 4.11 -7.09
N LEU A 13 -44.90 4.51 -8.37
CA LEU A 13 -43.98 4.08 -9.43
C LEU A 13 -42.79 5.01 -9.64
N LEU A 14 -42.60 6.04 -8.80
CA LEU A 14 -41.42 6.88 -8.85
C LEU A 14 -40.21 6.05 -8.46
N PRO A 15 -39.25 5.87 -9.38
CA PRO A 15 -38.01 5.17 -9.02
C PRO A 15 -37.34 5.96 -7.91
N LYS A 16 -37.04 5.28 -6.84
CA LYS A 16 -36.16 5.84 -5.81
C LYS A 16 -34.80 6.02 -6.46
N THR A 17 -34.51 7.23 -6.92
CA THR A 17 -33.18 7.58 -7.37
C THR A 17 -32.29 7.62 -6.14
N TYR A 18 -31.57 6.53 -5.90
CA TYR A 18 -30.46 6.58 -4.96
C TYR A 18 -29.41 7.49 -5.59
N ALA A 19 -29.14 8.61 -4.94
CA ALA A 19 -28.00 9.42 -5.31
C ALA A 19 -26.75 8.57 -5.13
N GLN A 20 -26.12 8.23 -6.23
CA GLN A 20 -24.81 7.57 -6.18
C GLN A 20 -23.83 8.57 -5.56
N GLU A 21 -23.19 8.16 -4.50
CA GLU A 21 -22.07 8.93 -3.97
C GLU A 21 -21.01 9.03 -5.07
N TYR A 22 -20.81 10.25 -5.55
CA TYR A 22 -19.89 10.55 -6.65
C TYR A 22 -18.42 10.40 -6.25
N PHE A 23 -18.15 10.39 -4.96
CA PHE A 23 -16.79 10.20 -4.47
C PHE A 23 -16.46 8.71 -4.43
N PRO A 24 -15.44 8.27 -5.19
CA PRO A 24 -14.97 6.92 -5.00
C PRO A 24 -14.57 6.78 -3.53
N ASN A 25 -15.28 5.93 -2.85
CA ASN A 25 -14.93 5.58 -1.49
C ASN A 25 -13.48 5.09 -1.49
N ASN A 26 -12.62 5.75 -0.77
CA ASN A 26 -11.23 5.31 -0.61
C ASN A 26 -11.13 3.90 0.00
N GLU A 27 -12.25 3.33 0.38
CA GLU A 27 -12.36 1.95 0.85
C GLU A 27 -11.93 0.92 -0.19
N SER A 28 -11.98 1.25 -1.49
CA SER A 28 -11.43 0.37 -2.53
C SER A 28 -9.89 0.35 -2.55
N VAL A 29 -9.27 1.32 -1.90
CA VAL A 29 -7.82 1.39 -1.65
C VAL A 29 -7.49 0.97 -0.22
N GLN A 30 -8.44 0.39 0.49
CA GLN A 30 -8.09 -0.28 1.75
C GLN A 30 -7.03 -1.33 1.42
N ASN A 31 -5.85 -1.01 1.85
CA ASN A 31 -4.78 -1.98 1.92
C ASN A 31 -5.37 -3.24 2.51
N LYS A 32 -5.58 -4.21 1.65
CA LYS A 32 -5.90 -5.54 2.13
C LYS A 32 -4.88 -5.81 3.23
N THR A 33 -5.35 -6.07 4.40
CA THR A 33 -4.60 -6.21 5.64
C THR A 33 -3.43 -7.20 5.57
N ASN A 34 -3.16 -7.75 4.39
CA ASN A 34 -2.14 -8.76 4.12
C ASN A 34 -1.26 -8.42 2.91
N ASN A 35 -0.94 -7.16 2.71
CA ASN A 35 0.02 -6.78 1.65
C ASN A 35 1.44 -7.10 2.10
N PHE A 36 1.82 -8.34 1.88
CA PHE A 36 3.21 -8.76 2.00
C PHE A 36 3.96 -8.47 0.71
N THR A 37 5.15 -7.94 0.83
CA THR A 37 6.12 -7.82 -0.27
C THR A 37 7.42 -8.47 0.15
N ALA A 38 7.90 -9.40 -0.67
CA ALA A 38 9.18 -10.06 -0.45
C ALA A 38 10.17 -9.66 -1.55
N PHE A 39 11.30 -9.13 -1.15
CA PHE A 39 12.44 -8.92 -2.03
C PHE A 39 13.39 -10.11 -1.87
N THR A 40 13.53 -10.89 -2.92
CA THR A 40 14.32 -12.12 -2.87
C THR A 40 15.63 -11.97 -3.63
N ASN A 41 16.56 -12.86 -3.36
CA ASN A 41 17.86 -12.93 -4.02
C ASN A 41 18.61 -11.59 -3.94
N ALA A 42 18.65 -11.00 -2.75
CA ALA A 42 19.26 -9.70 -2.50
C ALA A 42 20.44 -9.80 -1.56
N LYS A 43 21.42 -8.93 -1.77
CA LYS A 43 22.47 -8.67 -0.79
C LYS A 43 21.97 -7.59 0.17
N ILE A 44 21.73 -7.93 1.43
CA ILE A 44 21.06 -7.07 2.39
C ILE A 44 22.05 -6.62 3.45
N TYR A 45 22.27 -5.31 3.53
CA TYR A 45 23.07 -4.69 4.57
C TYR A 45 22.18 -4.34 5.76
N VAL A 46 22.14 -5.22 6.75
CA VAL A 46 21.32 -5.03 7.96
C VAL A 46 21.93 -3.97 8.87
N THR A 47 23.24 -4.08 9.06
CA THR A 47 24.08 -3.11 9.76
C THR A 47 25.40 -2.96 8.98
N PRO A 48 26.26 -1.97 9.30
CA PRO A 48 27.56 -1.84 8.64
C PRO A 48 28.44 -3.10 8.74
N THR A 49 28.24 -3.91 9.76
CA THR A 49 29.02 -5.13 10.00
C THR A 49 28.27 -6.43 9.69
N GLN A 50 26.94 -6.34 9.50
CA GLN A 50 26.11 -7.52 9.25
C GLN A 50 25.50 -7.47 7.86
N VAL A 51 25.92 -8.39 7.00
CA VAL A 51 25.48 -8.50 5.62
C VAL A 51 24.89 -9.88 5.36
N VAL A 52 23.73 -9.92 4.75
CA VAL A 52 23.12 -11.15 4.23
C VAL A 52 23.39 -11.22 2.74
N GLU A 53 24.25 -12.15 2.31
CA GLU A 53 24.75 -12.20 0.91
C GLU A 53 23.65 -12.59 -0.09
N LYS A 54 22.75 -13.47 0.30
CA LYS A 54 21.68 -13.96 -0.56
C LYS A 54 20.43 -14.18 0.28
N GLY A 55 19.69 -13.11 0.48
CA GLY A 55 18.61 -13.11 1.42
C GLY A 55 17.30 -12.62 0.87
N THR A 56 16.32 -12.67 1.74
CA THR A 56 14.98 -12.17 1.51
C THR A 56 14.64 -11.11 2.55
N LEU A 57 14.08 -10.01 2.08
CA LEU A 57 13.49 -8.97 2.92
C LEU A 57 11.98 -9.06 2.79
N LEU A 58 11.28 -9.32 3.90
CA LEU A 58 9.83 -9.40 3.95
C LEU A 58 9.26 -8.16 4.60
N ILE A 59 8.36 -7.48 3.89
CA ILE A 59 7.71 -6.25 4.33
C ILE A 59 6.20 -6.47 4.38
N GLN A 60 5.55 -5.96 5.42
CA GLN A 60 4.11 -5.90 5.53
C GLN A 60 3.69 -4.50 5.99
N ASN A 61 2.78 -3.86 5.25
CA ASN A 61 2.25 -2.53 5.59
C ASN A 61 3.34 -1.49 5.87
N GLY A 62 4.41 -1.48 5.07
CA GLY A 62 5.53 -0.56 5.23
C GLY A 62 6.49 -0.87 6.37
N LYS A 63 6.33 -2.00 7.05
CA LYS A 63 7.20 -2.44 8.14
C LYS A 63 7.98 -3.69 7.75
N VAL A 64 9.25 -3.74 8.13
CA VAL A 64 10.07 -4.94 7.97
C VAL A 64 9.64 -5.99 8.96
N ILE A 65 9.24 -7.16 8.45
CA ILE A 65 8.83 -8.30 9.29
C ILE A 65 9.96 -9.29 9.47
N GLY A 66 10.76 -9.49 8.44
CA GLY A 66 11.86 -10.44 8.49
C GLY A 66 12.95 -10.15 7.47
N VAL A 67 14.15 -10.46 7.85
CA VAL A 67 15.36 -10.38 7.01
C VAL A 67 16.20 -11.61 7.27
N GLY A 68 16.61 -12.29 6.24
CA GLY A 68 17.50 -13.44 6.38
C GLY A 68 17.53 -14.33 5.15
N THR A 69 18.25 -15.44 5.24
CA THR A 69 18.37 -16.42 4.17
C THR A 69 17.19 -17.39 4.09
N ASN A 70 16.57 -17.69 5.22
CA ASN A 70 15.48 -18.65 5.35
C ASN A 70 14.19 -18.01 5.82
N ILE A 71 13.72 -17.02 5.07
CA ILE A 71 12.47 -16.33 5.38
C ILE A 71 11.30 -17.06 4.71
N SER A 72 10.30 -17.39 5.52
CA SER A 72 9.06 -17.98 5.04
C SER A 72 8.21 -16.93 4.30
N ILE A 73 7.96 -17.15 3.02
CA ILE A 73 7.18 -16.22 2.19
C ILE A 73 5.71 -16.63 2.23
N PRO A 74 4.79 -15.74 2.67
CA PRO A 74 3.35 -16.04 2.67
C PRO A 74 2.81 -16.27 1.26
N LYS A 75 1.72 -17.02 1.14
CA LYS A 75 1.08 -17.33 -0.16
C LYS A 75 0.57 -16.09 -0.91
N ASN A 76 0.11 -15.08 -0.18
CA ASN A 76 -0.43 -13.83 -0.75
C ASN A 76 0.63 -12.72 -0.82
N CYS A 77 1.86 -13.08 -1.11
CA CYS A 77 2.98 -12.16 -1.12
C CYS A 77 3.33 -11.76 -2.54
N THR A 78 3.56 -10.47 -2.76
CA THR A 78 4.20 -9.98 -3.99
C THR A 78 5.69 -10.24 -3.88
N THR A 79 6.24 -11.07 -4.76
CA THR A 79 7.65 -11.42 -4.76
C THR A 79 8.39 -10.69 -5.86
N ILE A 80 9.46 -9.99 -5.49
CA ILE A 80 10.32 -9.25 -6.41
C ILE A 80 11.73 -9.82 -6.31
N ASN A 81 12.21 -10.42 -7.41
CA ASN A 81 13.59 -10.92 -7.49
C ASN A 81 14.54 -9.78 -7.83
N LEU A 82 15.53 -9.54 -6.99
CA LEU A 82 16.48 -8.45 -7.17
C LEU A 82 17.77 -8.87 -7.92
N ASP A 83 17.90 -10.14 -8.31
CA ASP A 83 19.05 -10.64 -9.08
C ASP A 83 20.42 -10.27 -8.50
N GLY A 84 20.57 -10.36 -7.21
CA GLY A 84 21.81 -10.04 -6.51
C GLY A 84 22.06 -8.56 -6.24
N ARG A 85 21.08 -7.69 -6.52
CA ARG A 85 21.18 -6.27 -6.16
C ARG A 85 21.20 -6.08 -4.66
N SER A 86 21.78 -4.97 -4.24
CA SER A 86 21.93 -4.66 -2.82
C SER A 86 20.77 -3.85 -2.28
N ILE A 87 20.41 -4.14 -1.03
CA ILE A 87 19.47 -3.37 -0.23
C ILE A 87 20.22 -2.73 0.92
N TYR A 88 20.02 -1.44 1.11
CA TYR A 88 20.61 -0.66 2.21
C TYR A 88 19.50 -0.04 3.06
N PRO A 89 19.72 0.13 4.38
CA PRO A 89 18.85 0.98 5.18
C PRO A 89 18.92 2.43 4.67
N SER A 90 17.81 3.15 4.76
CA SER A 90 17.80 4.57 4.40
C SER A 90 18.61 5.39 5.40
N PHE A 91 19.28 6.42 4.90
CA PHE A 91 19.98 7.38 5.74
C PHE A 91 19.01 8.44 6.26
N ILE A 92 19.07 8.71 7.56
CA ILE A 92 18.35 9.81 8.17
C ILE A 92 19.38 10.87 8.54
N ASP A 93 19.34 12.02 7.86
CA ASP A 93 20.20 13.15 8.17
C ASP A 93 19.42 14.19 8.95
N ILE A 94 19.77 14.37 10.22
CA ILE A 94 19.08 15.27 11.15
C ILE A 94 19.42 16.74 10.85
N TYR A 95 20.55 17.00 10.21
CA TYR A 95 21.08 18.34 9.92
C TYR A 95 21.37 18.56 8.44
N THR A 96 20.42 18.20 7.58
CA THR A 96 20.62 18.41 6.15
C THR A 96 20.04 19.74 5.71
N SER A 97 20.80 20.44 4.87
CA SER A 97 20.31 21.60 4.12
C SER A 97 19.77 21.22 2.74
N PHE A 98 19.74 19.93 2.43
CA PHE A 98 19.22 19.45 1.16
C PHE A 98 17.72 19.76 1.02
N GLY A 99 17.35 20.42 -0.06
CA GLY A 99 15.97 20.82 -0.30
C GLY A 99 15.52 22.11 0.43
N ILE A 100 16.38 22.72 1.23
CA ILE A 100 16.10 24.03 1.83
C ILE A 100 16.65 25.11 0.91
N GLU A 101 15.77 25.97 0.37
CA GLU A 101 16.22 27.16 -0.34
C GLU A 101 16.93 28.10 0.64
N LYS A 102 18.17 28.47 0.30
CA LYS A 102 18.86 29.50 1.06
C LYS A 102 18.06 30.81 0.95
N PRO A 103 17.76 31.48 2.06
CA PRO A 103 17.13 32.79 1.98
C PRO A 103 17.97 33.70 1.12
N LYS A 104 17.35 34.26 0.11
CA LYS A 104 17.99 35.27 -0.73
C LYS A 104 18.24 36.50 0.14
N GLY A 105 19.47 36.64 0.56
CA GLY A 105 19.90 37.84 1.24
C GLY A 105 20.01 39.04 0.33
#